data_b0693cfbc842c4f7c7d24642d6fb8b59
#
_entry.id   b0693cfbc842c4f7c7d24642d6fb8b59
#
_cell.length_a   1.000
_cell.length_b   1.000
_cell.length_c   1.000
_cell.angle_alpha   90.00
_cell.angle_beta   90.00
_cell.angle_gamma   90.00
#
_symmetry.space_group_name_H-M   'P 1'
#
loop_
_entity.id
_entity.type
_entity.pdbx_description
1 polymer ?
#
loop_
_entity_poly.entity_id
_entity_poly.type
_entity_poly.pdbx_seq_one_letter_code
_entity_poly.pdbx_strand_id
1 'polypeptide(L)'
;MTNALRTAGLDAVYLEGGISGWKDAGLPTRKKIGAVGDRWVTREHPKIDRIACPWLISRFISPLAEFIYVPANEVLAVAEEKRATPYDIKGAEFGHVGDRCSFDAIIRIFEIQDSALDHLATIVRGADTSRPDLTPQCEGLLAISYGLSANHPDDHEMLKHGLIIYDALYKWCRLQAEKHRSASKTAA
;
A
#
# COMPACT_ATOMS: atom_id res chain seq x y z
N MET A 1 -2.38 -9.88 30.51
CA MET A 1 -2.12 -10.55 29.20
C MET A 1 -0.68 -10.26 28.73
N THR A 2 -0.24 -9.02 28.54
CA THR A 2 1.13 -8.66 28.05
C THR A 2 2.24 -9.26 28.91
N ASN A 3 2.14 -9.21 30.24
CA ASN A 3 3.14 -9.80 31.14
C ASN A 3 3.26 -11.33 30.98
N ALA A 4 2.14 -12.05 30.80
CA ALA A 4 2.17 -13.49 30.57
C ALA A 4 2.87 -13.85 29.24
N LEU A 5 2.66 -13.04 28.20
CA LEU A 5 3.34 -13.22 26.91
C LEU A 5 4.85 -12.98 27.02
N ARG A 6 5.25 -11.93 27.75
CA ARG A 6 6.68 -11.65 28.02
C ARG A 6 7.35 -12.76 28.83
N THR A 7 6.65 -13.30 29.84
CA THR A 7 7.14 -14.45 30.62
C THR A 7 7.30 -15.70 29.73
N ALA A 8 6.50 -15.84 28.68
CA ALA A 8 6.64 -16.90 27.68
C ALA A 8 7.73 -16.62 26.62
N GLY A 9 8.54 -15.57 26.79
CA GLY A 9 9.65 -15.24 25.87
C GLY A 9 9.22 -14.49 24.60
N LEU A 10 7.98 -14.00 24.53
CA LEU A 10 7.48 -13.25 23.38
C LEU A 10 7.76 -11.75 23.56
N ASP A 11 8.19 -11.07 22.49
CA ASP A 11 8.28 -9.61 22.48
C ASP A 11 6.88 -9.01 22.38
N ALA A 12 6.29 -8.74 23.55
CA ALA A 12 4.93 -8.23 23.66
C ALA A 12 4.92 -6.82 24.26
N VAL A 13 4.24 -5.90 23.58
CA VAL A 13 4.00 -4.54 24.03
C VAL A 13 2.54 -4.33 24.41
N TYR A 14 2.30 -3.38 25.29
CA TYR A 14 0.96 -2.94 25.66
C TYR A 14 0.55 -1.77 24.78
N LEU A 15 -0.62 -1.86 24.19
CA LEU A 15 -1.22 -0.74 23.46
C LEU A 15 -2.02 0.10 24.47
N GLU A 16 -1.48 1.27 24.80
CA GLU A 16 -2.14 2.21 25.71
C GLU A 16 -3.49 2.67 25.15
N GLY A 17 -4.54 2.67 25.98
CA GLY A 17 -5.90 2.95 25.53
C GLY A 17 -6.55 1.84 24.69
N GLY A 18 -5.82 0.77 24.36
CA GLY A 18 -6.32 -0.33 23.53
C GLY A 18 -6.73 0.12 22.14
N ILE A 19 -7.63 -0.64 21.49
CA ILE A 19 -8.12 -0.30 20.14
C ILE A 19 -8.95 1.01 20.12
N SER A 20 -9.58 1.37 21.22
CA SER A 20 -10.31 2.64 21.32
C SER A 20 -9.34 3.82 21.28
N GLY A 21 -8.29 3.82 22.11
CA GLY A 21 -7.25 4.84 22.05
C GLY A 21 -6.55 4.93 20.70
N TRP A 22 -6.35 3.78 20.02
CA TRP A 22 -5.84 3.73 18.66
C TRP A 22 -6.73 4.50 17.67
N LYS A 23 -8.06 4.25 17.73
CA LYS A 23 -9.05 4.92 16.87
C LYS A 23 -9.17 6.41 17.20
N ASP A 24 -9.19 6.77 18.48
CA ASP A 24 -9.29 8.15 18.96
C ASP A 24 -8.06 8.98 18.54
N ALA A 25 -6.90 8.34 18.44
CA ALA A 25 -5.69 8.93 17.87
C ALA A 25 -5.73 9.08 16.33
N GLY A 26 -6.79 8.62 15.65
CA GLY A 26 -6.93 8.65 14.20
C GLY A 26 -5.89 7.78 13.48
N LEU A 27 -5.46 6.70 14.11
CA LEU A 27 -4.50 5.78 13.54
C LEU A 27 -5.20 4.78 12.60
N PRO A 28 -4.50 4.26 11.58
CA PRO A 28 -5.08 3.41 10.55
C PRO A 28 -5.76 2.17 11.11
N THR A 29 -6.94 1.85 10.58
CA THR A 29 -7.64 0.58 10.85
C THR A 29 -8.02 -0.10 9.54
N ARG A 30 -8.17 -1.42 9.55
CA ARG A 30 -8.61 -2.20 8.41
C ARG A 30 -9.53 -3.34 8.80
N LYS A 31 -10.28 -3.84 7.82
CA LYS A 31 -11.03 -5.09 7.93
C LYS A 31 -10.09 -6.28 7.78
N LYS A 32 -10.25 -7.29 8.62
CA LYS A 32 -9.58 -8.58 8.45
C LYS A 32 -10.34 -9.39 7.41
N ILE A 33 -9.70 -9.73 6.29
CA ILE A 33 -10.25 -10.59 5.25
C ILE A 33 -9.66 -12.00 5.43
N GLY A 34 -10.53 -13.03 5.47
CA GLY A 34 -10.14 -14.36 5.91
C GLY A 34 -9.34 -15.22 4.94
N ALA A 35 -9.29 -14.87 3.65
CA ALA A 35 -8.79 -15.76 2.60
C ALA A 35 -7.57 -15.25 1.82
N VAL A 36 -7.01 -14.11 2.17
CA VAL A 36 -5.84 -13.56 1.47
C VAL A 36 -4.58 -14.05 2.17
N GLY A 37 -3.78 -14.84 1.44
CA GLY A 37 -2.48 -15.32 1.91
C GLY A 37 -1.39 -14.25 1.84
N ASP A 38 -0.18 -14.64 2.24
CA ASP A 38 0.97 -13.71 2.22
C ASP A 38 1.65 -13.62 0.85
N ARG A 39 1.31 -14.50 -0.10
CA ARG A 39 1.89 -14.47 -1.44
C ARG A 39 1.04 -13.68 -2.41
N TRP A 40 1.72 -12.79 -3.14
CA TRP A 40 1.11 -11.91 -4.13
C TRP A 40 1.87 -12.00 -5.45
N VAL A 41 1.17 -11.98 -6.57
CA VAL A 41 1.79 -12.12 -7.90
C VAL A 41 1.27 -11.08 -8.86
N THR A 42 2.18 -10.51 -9.65
CA THR A 42 1.88 -9.55 -10.70
C THR A 42 2.89 -9.64 -11.84
N ARG A 43 2.76 -8.74 -12.80
CA ARG A 43 3.66 -8.64 -13.95
C ARG A 43 5.03 -8.10 -13.55
N GLU A 44 6.06 -8.62 -14.17
CA GLU A 44 7.43 -8.12 -14.11
C GLU A 44 7.57 -6.65 -14.54
N HIS A 45 8.73 -6.05 -14.30
CA HIS A 45 9.05 -4.65 -14.55
C HIS A 45 8.06 -3.69 -13.86
N PRO A 46 7.96 -3.73 -12.52
CA PRO A 46 6.97 -2.98 -11.77
C PRO A 46 7.19 -1.47 -11.91
N LYS A 47 6.07 -0.75 -12.06
CA LYS A 47 6.01 0.71 -12.03
C LYS A 47 4.78 1.10 -11.24
N ILE A 48 4.79 2.27 -10.66
CA ILE A 48 3.68 2.93 -9.94
C ILE A 48 2.85 1.94 -9.09
N ASP A 49 1.74 1.41 -9.61
CA ASP A 49 0.81 0.52 -8.87
C ASP A 49 1.48 -0.78 -8.41
N ARG A 50 2.36 -1.37 -9.24
CA ARG A 50 3.08 -2.61 -8.91
C ARG A 50 4.23 -2.41 -7.91
N ILE A 51 4.43 -1.17 -7.43
CA ILE A 51 5.29 -0.82 -6.29
C ILE A 51 4.43 -0.32 -5.14
N ALA A 52 3.43 0.52 -5.43
CA ALA A 52 2.51 1.07 -4.44
C ALA A 52 1.72 -0.03 -3.72
N CYS A 53 1.18 -1.00 -4.47
CA CYS A 53 0.43 -2.12 -3.90
C CYS A 53 1.29 -2.98 -2.95
N PRO A 54 2.50 -3.44 -3.32
CA PRO A 54 3.41 -4.09 -2.38
C PRO A 54 3.72 -3.27 -1.12
N TRP A 55 3.94 -1.96 -1.27
CA TRP A 55 4.14 -1.09 -0.13
C TRP A 55 2.91 -1.09 0.80
N LEU A 56 1.71 -0.87 0.26
CA LEU A 56 0.45 -0.87 1.01
C LEU A 56 0.22 -2.21 1.72
N ILE A 57 0.42 -3.31 1.00
CA ILE A 57 0.26 -4.66 1.53
C ILE A 57 1.23 -4.88 2.69
N SER A 58 2.52 -4.58 2.50
CA SER A 58 3.55 -4.80 3.53
C SER A 58 3.35 -3.94 4.77
N ARG A 59 2.83 -2.71 4.65
CA ARG A 59 2.68 -1.78 5.77
C ARG A 59 1.35 -1.90 6.50
N PHE A 60 0.28 -2.31 5.81
CA PHE A 60 -1.08 -2.26 6.34
C PHE A 60 -1.78 -3.62 6.40
N ILE A 61 -1.31 -4.62 5.65
CA ILE A 61 -2.02 -5.90 5.51
C ILE A 61 -1.22 -7.06 6.07
N SER A 62 -0.05 -7.34 5.51
CA SER A 62 0.85 -8.39 6.00
C SER A 62 2.31 -7.97 5.90
N PRO A 63 3.02 -7.84 7.03
CA PRO A 63 4.46 -7.58 7.03
C PRO A 63 5.29 -8.77 6.51
N LEU A 64 4.66 -9.94 6.37
CA LEU A 64 5.27 -11.16 5.83
C LEU A 64 4.96 -11.38 4.36
N ALA A 65 4.35 -10.39 3.68
CA ALA A 65 3.98 -10.51 2.28
C ALA A 65 5.18 -10.78 1.37
N GLU A 66 5.04 -11.79 0.52
CA GLU A 66 5.99 -12.18 -0.52
C GLU A 66 5.43 -11.75 -1.88
N PHE A 67 6.25 -11.11 -2.70
CA PHE A 67 5.84 -10.61 -4.02
C PHE A 67 6.56 -11.42 -5.10
N ILE A 68 5.79 -11.87 -6.10
CA ILE A 68 6.25 -12.68 -7.22
C ILE A 68 6.00 -11.86 -8.49
N TYR A 69 7.05 -11.70 -9.28
CA TYR A 69 7.01 -11.00 -10.58
C TYR A 69 7.25 -11.99 -11.70
N VAL A 70 6.36 -12.01 -12.69
CA VAL A 70 6.42 -12.96 -13.81
C VAL A 70 5.91 -12.28 -15.11
N PRO A 71 6.19 -12.86 -16.29
CA PRO A 71 5.59 -12.39 -17.54
C PRO A 71 4.05 -12.30 -17.46
N ALA A 72 3.47 -11.30 -18.11
CA ALA A 72 2.04 -10.98 -17.98
C ALA A 72 1.10 -12.15 -18.27
N ASN A 73 1.48 -13.02 -19.19
CA ASN A 73 0.71 -14.21 -19.58
C ASN A 73 0.81 -15.37 -18.57
N GLU A 74 1.74 -15.31 -17.62
CA GLU A 74 1.97 -16.37 -16.62
C GLU A 74 1.32 -16.06 -15.28
N VAL A 75 0.91 -14.81 -15.02
CA VAL A 75 0.45 -14.36 -13.70
C VAL A 75 -0.67 -15.24 -13.14
N LEU A 76 -1.69 -15.59 -13.93
CA LEU A 76 -2.81 -16.40 -13.42
C LEU A 76 -2.42 -17.86 -13.16
N ALA A 77 -1.56 -18.43 -14.00
CA ALA A 77 -1.07 -19.80 -13.81
C ALA A 77 -0.20 -19.90 -12.54
N VAL A 78 0.69 -18.94 -12.35
CA VAL A 78 1.54 -18.86 -11.15
C VAL A 78 0.72 -18.55 -9.90
N ALA A 79 -0.35 -17.73 -10.02
CA ALA A 79 -1.27 -17.47 -8.91
C ALA A 79 -1.90 -18.79 -8.40
N GLU A 80 -2.37 -19.63 -9.29
CA GLU A 80 -2.95 -20.94 -8.96
C GLU A 80 -1.89 -21.89 -8.37
N GLU A 81 -0.77 -22.08 -9.07
CA GLU A 81 0.32 -22.98 -8.66
C GLU A 81 0.85 -22.66 -7.27
N LYS A 82 1.15 -21.38 -7.02
CA LYS A 82 1.78 -20.92 -5.77
C LYS A 82 0.77 -20.51 -4.70
N ARG A 83 -0.54 -20.61 -4.98
CA ARG A 83 -1.62 -20.11 -4.14
C ARG A 83 -1.37 -18.64 -3.75
N ALA A 84 -0.98 -17.84 -4.75
CA ALA A 84 -0.71 -16.42 -4.61
C ALA A 84 -1.91 -15.59 -5.05
N THR A 85 -2.10 -14.43 -4.44
CA THR A 85 -3.16 -13.48 -4.80
C THR A 85 -2.70 -12.64 -5.98
N PRO A 86 -3.37 -12.68 -7.15
CA PRO A 86 -3.02 -11.85 -8.28
C PRO A 86 -3.49 -10.41 -8.08
N TYR A 87 -2.66 -9.44 -8.47
CA TYR A 87 -2.99 -8.02 -8.42
C TYR A 87 -2.47 -7.27 -9.64
N ASP A 88 -3.06 -6.12 -9.93
CA ASP A 88 -2.74 -5.24 -11.06
C ASP A 88 -2.70 -5.95 -12.42
N ILE A 89 -3.69 -6.83 -12.65
CA ILE A 89 -3.95 -7.46 -13.93
C ILE A 89 -5.45 -7.42 -14.26
N LYS A 90 -5.76 -7.50 -15.53
CA LYS A 90 -7.15 -7.51 -15.99
C LYS A 90 -7.92 -8.72 -15.42
N GLY A 91 -9.05 -8.45 -14.79
CA GLY A 91 -9.93 -9.48 -14.22
C GLY A 91 -9.56 -9.94 -12.80
N ALA A 92 -8.45 -9.46 -12.22
CA ALA A 92 -8.16 -9.71 -10.81
C ALA A 92 -9.06 -8.86 -9.90
N GLU A 93 -9.40 -9.41 -8.73
CA GLU A 93 -10.16 -8.70 -7.69
C GLU A 93 -9.43 -7.43 -7.23
N PHE A 94 -8.10 -7.51 -7.12
CA PHE A 94 -7.19 -6.41 -6.76
C PHE A 94 -6.63 -5.70 -8.01
N GLY A 95 -7.49 -5.47 -9.01
CA GLY A 95 -7.17 -4.78 -10.26
C GLY A 95 -7.88 -3.45 -10.40
N HIS A 96 -7.68 -2.80 -11.55
CA HIS A 96 -8.35 -1.55 -11.88
C HIS A 96 -9.87 -1.71 -11.99
N VAL A 97 -10.63 -0.73 -11.47
CA VAL A 97 -12.09 -0.67 -11.58
C VAL A 97 -12.51 0.76 -11.98
N GLY A 98 -12.98 0.91 -13.20
CA GLY A 98 -13.32 2.23 -13.75
C GLY A 98 -12.08 3.12 -13.85
N ASP A 99 -12.13 4.29 -13.22
CA ASP A 99 -11.03 5.27 -13.14
C ASP A 99 -10.10 5.04 -11.94
N ARG A 100 -10.33 3.97 -11.17
CA ARG A 100 -9.57 3.61 -9.98
C ARG A 100 -8.48 2.60 -10.29
N CYS A 101 -7.29 2.81 -9.74
CA CYS A 101 -6.17 1.91 -9.90
C CYS A 101 -6.19 0.76 -8.87
N SER A 102 -5.25 -0.18 -8.96
CA SER A 102 -5.18 -1.35 -8.08
C SER A 102 -4.91 -0.97 -6.62
N PHE A 103 -4.19 0.11 -6.37
CA PHE A 103 -3.98 0.66 -5.04
C PHE A 103 -5.30 1.08 -4.38
N ASP A 104 -6.18 1.77 -5.13
CA ASP A 104 -7.53 2.11 -4.66
C ASP A 104 -8.36 0.84 -4.36
N ALA A 105 -8.24 -0.19 -5.21
CA ALA A 105 -8.98 -1.44 -5.01
C ALA A 105 -8.60 -2.13 -3.70
N ILE A 106 -7.30 -2.17 -3.37
CA ILE A 106 -6.81 -2.74 -2.11
C ILE A 106 -7.35 -1.96 -0.91
N ILE A 107 -7.25 -0.62 -0.90
CA ILE A 107 -7.79 0.22 0.17
C ILE A 107 -9.28 -0.07 0.38
N ARG A 108 -10.06 -0.13 -0.70
CA ARG A 108 -11.50 -0.38 -0.65
C ARG A 108 -11.83 -1.77 -0.13
N ILE A 109 -11.17 -2.81 -0.63
CA ILE A 109 -11.47 -4.21 -0.26
C ILE A 109 -11.12 -4.48 1.20
N PHE A 110 -9.99 -3.96 1.67
CA PHE A 110 -9.58 -4.08 3.07
C PHE A 110 -10.22 -3.02 3.98
N GLU A 111 -11.07 -2.14 3.45
CA GLU A 111 -11.74 -1.06 4.19
C GLU A 111 -10.73 -0.28 5.06
N ILE A 112 -9.58 0.09 4.48
CA ILE A 112 -8.52 0.80 5.22
C ILE A 112 -8.98 2.24 5.46
N GLN A 113 -9.02 2.64 6.74
CA GLN A 113 -9.44 3.98 7.16
C GLN A 113 -8.20 4.80 7.52
N ASP A 114 -7.75 5.68 6.61
CA ASP A 114 -6.61 6.58 6.84
C ASP A 114 -6.64 7.74 5.83
N SER A 115 -6.82 8.96 6.29
CA SER A 115 -6.91 10.16 5.44
C SER A 115 -5.60 10.46 4.68
N ALA A 116 -4.47 10.04 5.20
CA ALA A 116 -3.19 10.18 4.50
C ALA A 116 -3.05 9.18 3.35
N LEU A 117 -3.62 7.96 3.53
CA LEU A 117 -3.73 7.00 2.44
C LEU A 117 -4.69 7.46 1.34
N ASP A 118 -5.79 8.13 1.67
CA ASP A 118 -6.70 8.70 0.68
C ASP A 118 -5.99 9.73 -0.20
N HIS A 119 -5.13 10.57 0.41
CA HIS A 119 -4.30 11.52 -0.32
C HIS A 119 -3.25 10.79 -1.18
N LEU A 120 -2.54 9.81 -0.62
CA LEU A 120 -1.57 9.01 -1.35
C LEU A 120 -2.23 8.27 -2.53
N ALA A 121 -3.42 7.70 -2.33
CA ALA A 121 -4.18 7.03 -3.39
C ALA A 121 -4.49 7.97 -4.57
N THR A 122 -4.79 9.24 -4.29
CA THR A 122 -4.99 10.24 -5.34
C THR A 122 -3.72 10.49 -6.15
N ILE A 123 -2.56 10.55 -5.49
CA ILE A 123 -1.25 10.71 -6.15
C ILE A 123 -0.90 9.48 -7.00
N VAL A 124 -1.05 8.27 -6.43
CA VAL A 124 -0.78 7.00 -7.12
C VAL A 124 -1.68 6.87 -8.34
N ARG A 125 -2.98 7.04 -8.16
CA ARG A 125 -3.96 6.96 -9.26
C ARG A 125 -3.63 7.94 -10.38
N GLY A 126 -3.32 9.20 -10.06
CA GLY A 126 -2.99 10.20 -11.08
C GLY A 126 -1.76 9.84 -11.88
N ALA A 127 -0.73 9.30 -11.24
CA ALA A 127 0.48 8.82 -11.88
C ALA A 127 0.23 7.56 -12.73
N ASP A 128 -0.58 6.63 -12.24
CA ASP A 128 -0.80 5.33 -12.87
C ASP A 128 -1.82 5.38 -14.03
N THR A 129 -2.84 6.22 -13.93
CA THR A 129 -3.92 6.31 -14.91
C THR A 129 -3.78 7.49 -15.89
N SER A 130 -2.60 8.09 -15.99
CA SER A 130 -2.33 9.26 -16.85
C SER A 130 -3.25 10.47 -16.55
N ARG A 131 -3.52 10.70 -15.27
CA ARG A 131 -4.32 11.82 -14.76
C ARG A 131 -3.47 12.74 -13.86
N PRO A 132 -2.44 13.41 -14.43
CA PRO A 132 -1.55 14.30 -13.66
C PRO A 132 -2.27 15.52 -13.08
N ASP A 133 -3.47 15.81 -13.58
CA ASP A 133 -4.37 16.86 -13.10
C ASP A 133 -4.92 16.62 -11.69
N LEU A 134 -4.86 15.40 -11.17
CA LEU A 134 -5.41 15.08 -9.85
C LEU A 134 -4.64 15.73 -8.71
N THR A 135 -3.33 15.73 -8.75
CA THR A 135 -2.46 16.45 -7.80
C THR A 135 -1.10 16.80 -8.42
N PRO A 136 -0.42 17.87 -7.96
CA PRO A 136 0.91 18.24 -8.49
C PRO A 136 1.98 17.17 -8.32
N GLN A 137 1.81 16.22 -7.37
CA GLN A 137 2.77 15.18 -7.08
C GLN A 137 2.74 14.01 -8.08
N CYS A 138 1.67 13.89 -8.88
CA CYS A 138 1.50 12.77 -9.82
C CYS A 138 2.65 12.67 -10.82
N GLU A 139 3.06 13.78 -11.44
CA GLU A 139 4.16 13.80 -12.42
C GLU A 139 5.51 13.47 -11.76
N GLY A 140 5.72 13.94 -10.53
CA GLY A 140 6.93 13.62 -9.77
C GLY A 140 7.04 12.12 -9.47
N LEU A 141 5.95 11.51 -9.00
CA LEU A 141 5.90 10.06 -8.75
C LEU A 141 6.10 9.26 -10.04
N LEU A 142 5.48 9.68 -11.13
CA LEU A 142 5.66 9.06 -12.45
C LEU A 142 7.13 9.09 -12.88
N ALA A 143 7.77 10.26 -12.84
CA ALA A 143 9.17 10.41 -13.23
C ALA A 143 10.11 9.56 -12.37
N ILE A 144 9.94 9.56 -11.05
CA ILE A 144 10.73 8.75 -10.12
C ILE A 144 10.54 7.26 -10.41
N SER A 145 9.30 6.82 -10.62
CA SER A 145 9.00 5.40 -10.87
C SER A 145 9.66 4.88 -12.16
N TYR A 146 9.64 5.68 -13.22
CA TYR A 146 10.34 5.32 -14.47
C TYR A 146 11.86 5.33 -14.31
N GLY A 147 12.42 6.31 -13.60
CA GLY A 147 13.85 6.37 -13.30
C GLY A 147 14.34 5.17 -12.49
N LEU A 148 13.58 4.78 -11.46
CA LEU A 148 13.90 3.57 -10.67
C LEU A 148 13.87 2.30 -11.52
N SER A 149 12.82 2.12 -12.32
CA SER A 149 12.69 0.96 -13.20
C SER A 149 13.84 0.88 -14.24
N ALA A 150 14.33 2.02 -14.70
CA ALA A 150 15.48 2.06 -15.62
C ALA A 150 16.82 1.74 -14.93
N ASN A 151 16.96 2.11 -13.66
CA ASN A 151 18.20 1.91 -12.89
C ASN A 151 18.31 0.50 -12.30
N HIS A 152 17.20 -0.19 -12.07
CA HIS A 152 17.13 -1.48 -11.39
C HIS A 152 16.40 -2.52 -12.26
N PRO A 153 17.13 -3.32 -13.04
CA PRO A 153 16.54 -4.38 -13.86
C PRO A 153 15.94 -5.53 -13.05
N ASP A 154 16.44 -5.76 -11.83
CA ASP A 154 15.90 -6.75 -10.92
C ASP A 154 14.68 -6.16 -10.18
N ASP A 155 13.53 -6.85 -10.29
CA ASP A 155 12.24 -6.39 -9.79
C ASP A 155 12.21 -6.30 -8.25
N HIS A 156 12.92 -7.17 -7.55
CA HIS A 156 12.99 -7.14 -6.08
C HIS A 156 13.91 -6.03 -5.57
N GLU A 157 15.05 -5.79 -6.25
CA GLU A 157 15.90 -4.64 -5.93
C GLU A 157 15.15 -3.33 -6.21
N MET A 158 14.47 -3.24 -7.35
CA MET A 158 13.62 -2.10 -7.68
C MET A 158 12.53 -1.87 -6.61
N LEU A 159 11.86 -2.94 -6.15
CA LEU A 159 10.87 -2.87 -5.08
C LEU A 159 11.47 -2.31 -3.78
N LYS A 160 12.64 -2.77 -3.35
CA LYS A 160 13.31 -2.28 -2.13
C LYS A 160 13.48 -0.76 -2.13
N HIS A 161 13.96 -0.20 -3.24
CA HIS A 161 14.10 1.24 -3.40
C HIS A 161 12.75 1.96 -3.46
N GLY A 162 11.79 1.37 -4.15
CA GLY A 162 10.44 1.88 -4.25
C GLY A 162 9.74 1.98 -2.89
N LEU A 163 9.85 0.97 -2.04
CA LEU A 163 9.25 0.98 -0.69
C LEU A 163 9.68 2.21 0.12
N ILE A 164 10.95 2.62 0.04
CA ILE A 164 11.48 3.80 0.76
C ILE A 164 10.81 5.09 0.24
N ILE A 165 10.60 5.19 -1.07
CA ILE A 165 9.95 6.35 -1.68
C ILE A 165 8.50 6.46 -1.21
N TYR A 166 7.78 5.35 -1.19
CA TYR A 166 6.38 5.33 -0.71
C TYR A 166 6.28 5.57 0.80
N ASP A 167 7.23 5.10 1.62
CA ASP A 167 7.33 5.46 3.04
C ASP A 167 7.47 7.00 3.22
N ALA A 168 8.35 7.62 2.45
CA ALA A 168 8.56 9.07 2.49
C ALA A 168 7.32 9.85 2.01
N LEU A 169 6.69 9.41 0.92
CA LEU A 169 5.50 10.05 0.36
C LEU A 169 4.30 9.91 1.29
N TYR A 170 4.11 8.74 1.90
CA TYR A 170 3.07 8.54 2.92
C TYR A 170 3.30 9.41 4.16
N LYS A 171 4.55 9.52 4.63
CA LYS A 171 4.88 10.41 5.74
C LYS A 171 4.55 11.87 5.41
N TRP A 172 4.85 12.31 4.19
CA TRP A 172 4.46 13.64 3.72
C TRP A 172 2.94 13.83 3.73
N CYS A 173 2.16 12.87 3.21
CA CYS A 173 0.69 12.90 3.24
C CYS A 173 0.15 13.03 4.68
N ARG A 174 0.73 12.31 5.63
CA ARG A 174 0.38 12.42 7.06
C ARG A 174 0.60 13.84 7.60
N LEU A 175 1.74 14.45 7.29
CA LEU A 175 2.04 15.82 7.71
C LEU A 175 1.04 16.83 7.11
N GLN A 176 0.58 16.63 5.86
CA GLN A 176 -0.46 17.47 5.28
C GLN A 176 -1.81 17.29 6.01
N ALA A 177 -2.22 16.06 6.27
CA ALA A 177 -3.44 15.77 7.03
C ALA A 177 -3.43 16.36 8.45
N GLU A 178 -2.29 16.34 9.13
CA GLU A 178 -2.11 16.96 10.44
C GLU A 178 -2.26 18.48 10.39
N LYS A 179 -1.67 19.15 9.39
CA LYS A 179 -1.80 20.61 9.18
C LYS A 179 -3.26 21.02 8.95
N HIS A 180 -4.00 20.27 8.12
CA HIS A 180 -5.41 20.55 7.86
C HIS A 180 -6.26 20.40 9.13
N ARG A 181 -6.04 19.37 9.93
CA ARG A 181 -6.74 19.17 11.21
C ARG A 181 -6.45 20.30 12.23
N SER A 182 -5.22 20.77 12.29
CA SER A 182 -4.83 21.88 13.18
C SER A 182 -5.48 23.19 12.75
N ALA A 183 -5.47 23.51 11.46
CA ALA A 183 -6.11 24.71 10.92
C ALA A 183 -7.63 24.71 11.16
N SER A 184 -8.30 23.58 11.01
CA SER A 184 -9.74 23.45 11.27
C SER A 184 -10.11 23.67 12.75
N LYS A 185 -9.23 23.24 13.69
CA LYS A 185 -9.45 23.46 15.13
C LYS A 185 -9.23 24.89 15.56
N THR A 186 -8.41 25.66 14.84
CA THR A 186 -8.15 27.08 15.15
C THR A 186 -9.22 28.01 14.59
N ALA A 187 -10.00 27.54 13.60
CA ALA A 187 -11.07 28.30 12.94
C ALA A 187 -12.46 28.05 13.56
N ALA A 188 -12.59 27.14 14.51
CA ALA A 188 -13.82 26.81 15.25
C ALA A 188 -13.78 27.35 16.68
#